data_716d8305a225dde938b11c739fc166ad
#
_entry.id   716d8305a225dde938b11c739fc166ad
#
_cell.length_a   1.000
_cell.length_b   1.000
_cell.length_c   1.000
_cell.angle_alpha   90.00
_cell.angle_beta   90.00
_cell.angle_gamma   90.00
#
_symmetry.space_group_name_H-M   'P 1'
#
loop_
_entity.id
_entity.type
_entity.pdbx_description
1 polymer ?
#
loop_
_entity_poly.entity_id
_entity_poly.type
_entity_poly.pdbx_seq_one_letter_code
_entity_poly.pdbx_strand_id
1 'polypeptide(L)'
;MNEADGQQTDSSHQAAKQGIQRKNDPGEANSRQDDIVHRRTPRSAVSCNQSCYWPRSENGAVSIPVNISTEFSLEQRLVIAEAMQEFVTLTCIRFVSRTTEHDYIDIVPGDKCWSYFGRIGGRQHLGLLKPGCIYKGLIQHELNHALGFLHEQTRSDRDDYVKINLEYVAAGEQGNFAKVNSTNLGLPYDYSSVMHYGAYDFSNTAGKATIVPVPNASVPIGQRAGLSNLDVKKINKLYSCNNCSTVLSSPTGKFSSDNFPHAYPNNVSCLWLIRIPEKKVFLSFHVMDLQPSPNCASDYIRVYDGISRNARVLVDNFCEAGTLPAVVASGSMLLVEFVSDEDTSAAGFSASYTHVKCGGTFTDMSGAVISPNFPGRYPANQACLWIISAPGGSRISLTMAFFELEDVAGCRYDRLVLHDGSQNSSPLIGTFCGNTDIPPFNSTGSFLRIEFYTDIAFEYSGFRLDYSIS
;
A
#
# COMPACT_ATOMS: atom_id res chain seq x y z
N MET A 1 38.95 -38.61 -31.23
CA MET A 1 38.41 -37.44 -31.91
C MET A 1 37.23 -36.98 -31.09
N ASN A 2 37.41 -35.87 -30.45
CA ASN A 2 36.52 -35.30 -29.44
C ASN A 2 35.39 -34.51 -30.08
N GLU A 3 34.20 -34.66 -29.57
CA GLU A 3 33.19 -33.60 -29.63
C GLU A 3 32.51 -33.54 -28.25
N ALA A 4 32.66 -32.37 -27.64
CA ALA A 4 32.03 -32.02 -26.38
C ALA A 4 30.84 -31.10 -26.68
N ASP A 5 29.62 -31.56 -26.39
CA ASP A 5 28.43 -30.75 -26.44
C ASP A 5 28.22 -30.04 -25.09
N GLY A 6 28.24 -28.72 -25.14
CA GLY A 6 27.98 -27.84 -24.00
C GLY A 6 26.48 -27.65 -23.74
N GLN A 7 26.01 -28.13 -22.60
CA GLN A 7 24.71 -27.73 -22.08
C GLN A 7 24.84 -26.36 -21.42
N GLN A 8 24.22 -25.36 -22.01
CA GLN A 8 23.92 -24.06 -21.38
C GLN A 8 22.72 -24.21 -20.45
N THR A 9 22.96 -24.23 -19.15
CA THR A 9 21.91 -24.18 -18.15
C THR A 9 21.46 -22.72 -17.94
N ASP A 10 20.20 -22.50 -18.21
CA ASP A 10 19.47 -21.25 -17.95
C ASP A 10 19.27 -21.04 -16.44
N SER A 11 20.07 -20.15 -15.83
CA SER A 11 20.10 -19.87 -14.39
C SER A 11 19.61 -18.46 -14.02
N SER A 12 18.69 -17.86 -14.79
CA SER A 12 18.29 -16.46 -14.63
C SER A 12 16.93 -16.20 -13.94
N HIS A 13 16.24 -17.20 -13.39
CA HIS A 13 14.90 -17.00 -12.81
C HIS A 13 14.70 -17.40 -11.33
N GLN A 14 15.75 -17.62 -10.56
CA GLN A 14 15.60 -18.01 -9.14
C GLN A 14 16.09 -17.00 -8.09
N ALA A 15 16.50 -15.81 -8.47
CA ALA A 15 17.05 -14.83 -7.51
C ALA A 15 16.03 -13.85 -6.88
N ALA A 16 14.74 -13.94 -7.17
CA ALA A 16 13.74 -12.95 -6.74
C ALA A 16 12.81 -13.39 -5.60
N LYS A 17 13.09 -14.47 -4.88
CA LYS A 17 12.21 -15.01 -3.82
C LYS A 17 12.90 -15.29 -2.48
N GLN A 18 13.95 -14.57 -2.12
CA GLN A 18 14.36 -14.52 -0.72
C GLN A 18 13.82 -13.24 -0.10
N GLY A 19 12.59 -13.31 0.40
CA GLY A 19 12.05 -12.35 1.34
C GLY A 19 12.96 -12.32 2.57
N ILE A 20 13.67 -11.20 2.75
CA ILE A 20 14.45 -10.95 3.96
C ILE A 20 13.46 -10.76 5.10
N GLN A 21 13.16 -11.84 5.81
CA GLN A 21 12.65 -11.76 7.18
C GLN A 21 13.76 -11.14 8.04
N ARG A 22 13.79 -9.82 8.14
CA ARG A 22 14.51 -9.17 9.23
C ARG A 22 13.61 -9.22 10.46
N LYS A 23 13.87 -10.17 11.35
CA LYS A 23 13.49 -10.06 12.75
C LYS A 23 13.91 -8.67 13.21
N ASN A 24 13.00 -7.96 13.86
CA ASN A 24 13.31 -6.75 14.62
C ASN A 24 14.30 -7.11 15.73
N ASP A 25 15.57 -7.07 15.43
CA ASP A 25 16.64 -7.17 16.41
C ASP A 25 16.82 -5.77 17.02
N PRO A 26 16.64 -5.57 18.34
CA PRO A 26 16.67 -4.25 18.96
C PRO A 26 18.05 -3.58 18.96
N GLY A 27 19.06 -4.16 18.33
CA GLY A 27 20.45 -3.75 18.49
C GLY A 27 21.12 -2.98 17.34
N GLU A 28 20.58 -2.97 16.11
CA GLU A 28 21.32 -2.41 14.96
C GLU A 28 20.71 -1.16 14.29
N ALA A 29 19.57 -0.63 14.75
CA ALA A 29 18.92 0.51 14.12
C ALA A 29 19.49 1.89 14.53
N ASN A 30 20.50 1.96 15.38
CA ASN A 30 20.69 3.10 16.26
C ASN A 30 21.74 4.16 15.87
N SER A 31 22.31 4.22 14.67
CA SER A 31 23.35 5.21 14.42
C SER A 31 23.34 5.92 13.06
N ARG A 32 22.22 5.88 12.32
CA ARG A 32 22.24 6.28 10.90
C ARG A 32 21.28 7.39 10.49
N GLN A 33 20.58 8.02 11.43
CA GLN A 33 19.52 8.98 11.13
C GLN A 33 19.88 10.38 11.68
N ASP A 34 20.57 11.20 10.89
CA ASP A 34 20.60 12.68 10.99
C ASP A 34 19.84 13.20 9.76
N ASP A 35 18.54 13.42 9.89
CA ASP A 35 17.64 13.49 8.75
C ASP A 35 17.46 14.89 8.17
N ILE A 36 17.75 15.96 8.93
CA ILE A 36 17.47 17.33 8.50
C ILE A 36 18.75 18.17 8.42
N VAL A 37 19.05 18.69 7.22
CA VAL A 37 20.10 19.71 7.04
C VAL A 37 19.46 21.10 6.96
N HIS A 38 19.74 21.93 7.98
CA HIS A 38 19.37 23.34 7.94
C HIS A 38 20.47 24.16 7.23
N ARG A 39 20.08 25.05 6.31
CA ARG A 39 21.00 26.06 5.78
C ARG A 39 21.55 26.85 6.98
N ARG A 40 22.89 26.95 7.11
CA ARG A 40 23.53 27.72 8.16
C ARG A 40 23.12 29.20 8.09
N THR A 41 22.02 29.55 8.76
CA THR A 41 21.69 30.91 9.17
C THR A 41 21.57 30.92 10.69
N PRO A 42 22.05 31.98 11.40
CA PRO A 42 22.12 31.96 12.85
C PRO A 42 20.70 31.96 13.45
N ARG A 43 20.50 31.02 14.38
CA ARG A 43 19.53 31.02 15.49
C ARG A 43 18.28 31.94 15.36
N SER A 44 17.30 31.53 14.63
CA SER A 44 15.91 31.91 14.91
C SER A 44 14.99 30.78 14.41
N ALA A 45 13.95 30.51 15.21
CA ALA A 45 12.97 29.49 14.98
C ALA A 45 12.58 29.42 13.49
N VAL A 46 12.49 28.21 12.96
CA VAL A 46 12.08 27.96 11.58
C VAL A 46 10.61 28.30 11.42
N SER A 47 10.29 29.61 11.35
CA SER A 47 9.08 30.04 10.70
C SER A 47 9.37 29.98 9.20
N CYS A 48 8.91 28.91 8.57
CA CYS A 48 8.91 28.80 7.13
C CYS A 48 7.97 29.86 6.58
N ASN A 49 8.49 31.01 6.18
CA ASN A 49 7.71 31.96 5.38
C ASN A 49 7.29 31.22 4.11
N GLN A 50 6.19 31.62 3.46
CA GLN A 50 5.65 30.97 2.25
C GLN A 50 6.70 30.69 1.16
N SER A 51 7.86 31.33 1.20
CA SER A 51 8.97 31.15 0.27
C SER A 51 9.69 29.79 0.36
N CYS A 52 9.54 29.05 1.42
CA CYS A 52 10.15 27.72 1.58
C CYS A 52 9.22 26.57 1.18
N TYR A 53 8.03 26.85 0.67
CA TYR A 53 7.19 25.84 0.07
C TYR A 53 7.33 25.82 -1.44
N TRP A 54 7.12 24.66 -2.02
CA TRP A 54 7.09 24.49 -3.46
C TRP A 54 5.87 25.23 -4.03
N PRO A 55 6.03 26.00 -5.12
CA PRO A 55 4.94 26.81 -5.65
C PRO A 55 3.85 25.92 -6.26
N ARG A 56 2.61 26.34 -6.07
CA ARG A 56 1.46 25.75 -6.73
C ARG A 56 1.27 26.39 -8.09
N SER A 57 1.04 25.60 -9.13
CA SER A 57 0.72 26.06 -10.47
C SER A 57 -0.76 26.43 -10.61
N GLU A 58 -1.13 27.13 -11.68
CA GLU A 58 -2.50 27.57 -11.93
C GLU A 58 -3.51 26.41 -12.02
N ASN A 59 -3.08 25.24 -12.50
CA ASN A 59 -3.90 24.03 -12.53
C ASN A 59 -4.04 23.35 -11.16
N GLY A 60 -3.51 23.93 -10.10
CA GLY A 60 -3.60 23.42 -8.74
C GLY A 60 -2.58 22.35 -8.36
N ALA A 61 -1.73 21.91 -9.26
CA ALA A 61 -0.65 20.97 -8.96
C ALA A 61 0.58 21.66 -8.36
N VAL A 62 1.35 20.93 -7.56
CA VAL A 62 2.66 21.34 -7.05
C VAL A 62 3.72 20.49 -7.75
N SER A 63 4.31 21.05 -8.81
CA SER A 63 5.33 20.35 -9.60
C SER A 63 6.72 20.54 -8.98
N ILE A 64 7.36 19.44 -8.62
CA ILE A 64 8.69 19.40 -8.00
C ILE A 64 9.64 18.72 -8.97
N PRO A 65 10.55 19.45 -9.60
CA PRO A 65 11.56 18.87 -10.47
C PRO A 65 12.55 18.02 -9.67
N VAL A 66 12.81 16.80 -10.13
CA VAL A 66 13.69 15.83 -9.47
C VAL A 66 14.71 15.30 -10.45
N ASN A 67 15.95 15.22 -10.02
CA ASN A 67 16.99 14.42 -10.66
C ASN A 67 17.34 13.24 -9.76
N ILE A 68 17.44 12.05 -10.33
CA ILE A 68 17.86 10.84 -9.60
C ILE A 68 19.21 10.42 -10.14
N SER A 69 20.23 10.37 -9.28
CA SER A 69 21.60 10.01 -9.65
C SER A 69 21.66 8.66 -10.37
N THR A 70 22.46 8.60 -11.42
CA THR A 70 22.76 7.35 -12.15
C THR A 70 23.64 6.38 -11.34
N GLU A 71 24.18 6.79 -10.20
CA GLU A 71 24.89 5.94 -9.27
C GLU A 71 23.97 4.96 -8.52
N PHE A 72 22.64 5.17 -8.53
CA PHE A 72 21.67 4.18 -8.09
C PHE A 72 21.43 3.15 -9.19
N SER A 73 21.34 1.86 -8.80
CA SER A 73 20.95 0.79 -9.73
C SER A 73 19.53 1.02 -10.26
N LEU A 74 19.17 0.33 -11.36
CA LEU A 74 17.81 0.38 -11.89
C LEU A 74 16.77 0.03 -10.83
N GLU A 75 16.99 -1.04 -10.06
CA GLU A 75 16.09 -1.47 -8.98
C GLU A 75 15.94 -0.39 -7.91
N GLN A 76 17.05 0.22 -7.48
CA GLN A 76 17.03 1.31 -6.50
C GLN A 76 16.25 2.53 -7.02
N ARG A 77 16.42 2.90 -8.29
CA ARG A 77 15.67 3.99 -8.92
C ARG A 77 14.17 3.66 -9.02
N LEU A 78 13.80 2.41 -9.25
CA LEU A 78 12.39 1.97 -9.23
C LEU A 78 11.77 2.12 -7.84
N VAL A 79 12.49 1.75 -6.77
CA VAL A 79 12.02 1.97 -5.38
C VAL A 79 11.84 3.46 -5.07
N ILE A 80 12.74 4.32 -5.54
CA ILE A 80 12.63 5.78 -5.39
C ILE A 80 11.39 6.31 -6.14
N ALA A 81 11.17 5.86 -7.36
CA ALA A 81 10.01 6.24 -8.17
C ALA A 81 8.69 5.75 -7.54
N GLU A 82 8.66 4.52 -6.99
CA GLU A 82 7.50 3.99 -6.28
C GLU A 82 7.18 4.79 -5.01
N ALA A 83 8.19 5.22 -4.25
CA ALA A 83 8.01 6.07 -3.09
C ALA A 83 7.35 7.41 -3.44
N MET A 84 7.75 8.03 -4.57
CA MET A 84 7.14 9.26 -5.08
C MET A 84 5.72 9.06 -5.60
N GLN A 85 5.41 7.88 -6.15
CA GLN A 85 4.11 7.59 -6.75
C GLN A 85 2.95 7.70 -5.75
N GLU A 86 3.16 7.39 -4.47
CA GLU A 86 2.12 7.51 -3.45
C GLU A 86 1.71 8.96 -3.19
N PHE A 87 2.67 9.91 -3.20
CA PHE A 87 2.36 11.34 -3.16
C PHE A 87 1.55 11.79 -4.38
N VAL A 88 1.97 11.36 -5.57
CA VAL A 88 1.30 11.68 -6.83
C VAL A 88 -0.15 11.19 -6.83
N THR A 89 -0.39 10.01 -6.27
CA THR A 89 -1.73 9.43 -6.20
C THR A 89 -2.63 10.16 -5.19
N LEU A 90 -2.12 10.42 -3.99
CA LEU A 90 -2.94 10.84 -2.84
C LEU A 90 -2.98 12.35 -2.60
N THR A 91 -2.13 13.12 -3.29
CA THR A 91 -1.98 14.56 -3.09
C THR A 91 -1.91 15.33 -4.41
N CYS A 92 -1.80 16.65 -4.36
CA CYS A 92 -1.49 17.46 -5.55
C CYS A 92 0.00 17.59 -5.86
N ILE A 93 0.88 16.89 -5.14
CA ILE A 93 2.32 16.89 -5.41
C ILE A 93 2.61 16.06 -6.66
N ARG A 94 3.44 16.60 -7.54
CA ARG A 94 3.88 15.97 -8.79
C ARG A 94 5.39 16.02 -8.86
N PHE A 95 6.06 14.90 -8.65
CA PHE A 95 7.48 14.78 -8.93
C PHE A 95 7.68 14.58 -10.42
N VAL A 96 8.41 15.51 -11.06
CA VAL A 96 8.65 15.52 -12.51
C VAL A 96 10.14 15.45 -12.79
N SER A 97 10.54 14.82 -13.89
CA SER A 97 11.94 14.79 -14.28
C SER A 97 12.44 16.21 -14.54
N ARG A 98 13.55 16.61 -13.90
CA ARG A 98 14.16 17.91 -14.11
C ARG A 98 14.64 18.06 -15.56
N THR A 99 14.40 19.22 -16.14
CA THR A 99 14.93 19.64 -17.43
C THR A 99 15.88 20.85 -17.27
N THR A 100 15.33 22.03 -17.10
CA THR A 100 16.06 23.29 -16.97
C THR A 100 15.72 24.09 -15.73
N GLU A 101 14.83 23.56 -14.89
CA GLU A 101 14.34 24.24 -13.71
C GLU A 101 15.49 24.58 -12.76
N HIS A 102 15.46 25.82 -12.21
CA HIS A 102 16.47 26.31 -11.29
C HIS A 102 16.38 25.60 -9.94
N ASP A 103 15.15 25.48 -9.40
CA ASP A 103 14.88 24.87 -8.10
C ASP A 103 14.48 23.41 -8.31
N TYR A 104 15.24 22.48 -7.74
CA TYR A 104 15.00 21.05 -7.89
C TYR A 104 15.61 20.23 -6.75
N ILE A 105 15.05 19.05 -6.53
CA ILE A 105 15.60 18.03 -5.64
C ILE A 105 16.57 17.15 -6.45
N ASP A 106 17.78 16.99 -5.94
CA ASP A 106 18.78 16.10 -6.52
C ASP A 106 19.01 14.92 -5.56
N ILE A 107 18.42 13.78 -5.89
CA ILE A 107 18.51 12.56 -5.08
C ILE A 107 19.82 11.86 -5.40
N VAL A 108 20.70 11.81 -4.41
CA VAL A 108 22.07 11.30 -4.54
C VAL A 108 22.40 10.25 -3.49
N PRO A 109 23.36 9.34 -3.73
CA PRO A 109 23.91 8.52 -2.66
C PRO A 109 24.52 9.41 -1.56
N GLY A 110 24.22 9.09 -0.32
CA GLY A 110 24.72 9.79 0.87
C GLY A 110 25.39 8.82 1.85
N ASP A 111 26.05 9.38 2.85
CA ASP A 111 26.58 8.65 4.00
C ASP A 111 25.52 8.37 5.07
N LYS A 112 24.39 9.07 4.98
CA LYS A 112 23.18 8.96 5.81
C LYS A 112 21.93 9.15 4.96
N CYS A 113 20.74 9.00 5.57
CA CYS A 113 19.48 9.47 5.02
C CYS A 113 19.29 10.92 5.50
N TRP A 114 19.08 11.86 4.61
CA TRP A 114 18.89 13.26 4.99
C TRP A 114 18.28 14.10 3.87
N SER A 115 17.60 15.16 4.24
CA SER A 115 17.06 16.16 3.32
C SER A 115 17.15 17.58 3.89
N TYR A 116 17.03 18.57 3.02
CA TYR A 116 16.76 19.94 3.44
C TYR A 116 15.29 20.10 3.81
N PHE A 117 15.02 20.99 4.76
CA PHE A 117 13.67 21.35 5.15
C PHE A 117 13.08 22.35 4.15
N GLY A 118 11.99 21.93 3.47
CA GLY A 118 11.29 22.73 2.47
C GLY A 118 12.14 23.01 1.21
N ARG A 119 11.70 23.96 0.40
CA ARG A 119 12.39 24.45 -0.77
C ARG A 119 13.44 25.51 -0.35
N ILE A 120 14.71 25.27 -0.62
CA ILE A 120 15.79 26.19 -0.24
C ILE A 120 16.24 27.12 -1.38
N GLY A 121 15.70 26.92 -2.60
CA GLY A 121 16.14 27.61 -3.82
C GLY A 121 17.38 26.97 -4.45
N GLY A 122 17.39 26.85 -5.77
CA GLY A 122 18.43 26.19 -6.52
C GLY A 122 18.43 24.67 -6.36
N ARG A 123 19.58 24.06 -6.59
CA ARG A 123 19.81 22.63 -6.38
C ARG A 123 19.81 22.30 -4.89
N GLN A 124 18.95 21.38 -4.45
CA GLN A 124 18.99 20.82 -3.10
C GLN A 124 19.16 19.31 -3.13
N HIS A 125 20.16 18.82 -2.40
CA HIS A 125 20.41 17.39 -2.31
C HIS A 125 19.45 16.73 -1.32
N LEU A 126 19.04 15.49 -1.68
CA LEU A 126 18.43 14.52 -0.79
C LEU A 126 19.35 13.29 -0.79
N GLY A 127 20.00 13.04 0.34
CA GLY A 127 20.98 11.97 0.49
C GLY A 127 20.33 10.66 0.90
N LEU A 128 20.65 9.57 0.20
CA LEU A 128 20.18 8.23 0.53
C LEU A 128 21.37 7.27 0.68
N LEU A 129 21.63 6.81 1.92
CA LEU A 129 22.65 5.79 2.18
C LEU A 129 22.30 4.46 1.50
N LYS A 130 23.24 3.88 0.77
CA LYS A 130 23.11 2.56 0.16
C LYS A 130 23.72 1.47 1.05
N PRO A 131 22.99 0.36 1.36
CA PRO A 131 21.58 0.08 1.05
C PRO A 131 20.57 0.61 2.09
N GLY A 132 21.02 1.24 3.17
CA GLY A 132 20.25 1.52 4.39
C GLY A 132 19.01 2.36 4.24
N CYS A 133 18.95 3.29 3.23
CA CYS A 133 17.81 4.18 3.01
C CYS A 133 16.96 3.82 1.80
N ILE A 134 17.33 2.79 1.04
CA ILE A 134 16.64 2.47 -0.22
C ILE A 134 15.43 1.59 0.07
N TYR A 135 14.45 2.15 0.76
CA TYR A 135 13.12 1.58 0.93
C TYR A 135 12.05 2.67 1.08
N LYS A 136 10.85 2.36 0.64
CA LYS A 136 9.75 3.31 0.43
C LYS A 136 9.55 4.30 1.58
N GLY A 137 9.41 3.82 2.81
CA GLY A 137 9.07 4.67 3.95
C GLY A 137 10.16 5.68 4.32
N LEU A 138 11.47 5.33 4.20
CA LEU A 138 12.54 6.30 4.43
C LEU A 138 12.63 7.34 3.31
N ILE A 139 12.52 6.91 2.07
CA ILE A 139 12.50 7.85 0.93
C ILE A 139 11.34 8.84 1.09
N GLN A 140 10.16 8.36 1.50
CA GLN A 140 9.01 9.22 1.78
C GLN A 140 9.24 10.17 2.96
N HIS A 141 9.95 9.72 3.99
CA HIS A 141 10.37 10.53 5.11
C HIS A 141 11.22 11.72 4.64
N GLU A 142 12.29 11.46 3.87
CA GLU A 142 13.17 12.50 3.35
C GLU A 142 12.45 13.45 2.37
N LEU A 143 11.55 12.93 1.55
CA LEU A 143 10.71 13.75 0.67
C LEU A 143 9.75 14.63 1.46
N ASN A 144 9.21 14.18 2.59
CA ASN A 144 8.38 15.01 3.47
C ASN A 144 9.18 16.16 4.09
N HIS A 145 10.46 15.95 4.46
CA HIS A 145 11.33 17.06 4.86
C HIS A 145 11.47 18.09 3.74
N ALA A 146 11.71 17.64 2.51
CA ALA A 146 11.79 18.52 1.34
C ALA A 146 10.46 19.24 1.05
N LEU A 147 9.33 18.71 1.50
CA LEU A 147 8.01 19.34 1.44
C LEU A 147 7.76 20.31 2.61
N GLY A 148 8.64 20.42 3.60
CA GLY A 148 8.50 21.34 4.74
C GLY A 148 7.84 20.71 5.97
N PHE A 149 7.96 19.40 6.17
CA PHE A 149 7.49 18.72 7.37
C PHE A 149 8.65 18.35 8.29
N LEU A 150 8.45 18.63 9.57
CA LEU A 150 9.36 18.27 10.67
C LEU A 150 8.96 16.91 11.25
N HIS A 151 9.82 16.37 12.12
CA HIS A 151 9.52 15.16 12.87
C HIS A 151 8.30 15.34 13.77
N GLU A 152 7.42 14.36 13.84
CA GLU A 152 6.17 14.42 14.59
C GLU A 152 6.41 14.59 16.09
N GLN A 153 7.44 13.92 16.67
CA GLN A 153 7.80 14.03 18.10
C GLN A 153 8.38 15.40 18.46
N THR A 154 8.65 16.29 17.51
CA THR A 154 9.13 17.67 17.78
C THR A 154 8.01 18.70 17.76
N ARG A 155 6.77 18.31 17.53
CA ARG A 155 5.59 19.20 17.55
C ARG A 155 5.51 19.95 18.87
N SER A 156 4.98 21.18 18.83
CA SER A 156 4.82 22.04 20.02
C SER A 156 3.94 21.40 21.11
N ASP A 157 2.94 20.57 20.70
CA ASP A 157 1.99 19.88 21.58
C ASP A 157 2.37 18.41 21.89
N ARG A 158 3.59 17.95 21.50
CA ARG A 158 3.97 16.54 21.61
C ARG A 158 3.92 15.98 23.03
N ASP A 159 4.12 16.81 24.07
CA ASP A 159 4.17 16.37 25.46
C ASP A 159 2.82 15.84 25.99
N ASP A 160 1.71 16.16 25.30
CA ASP A 160 0.39 15.58 25.56
C ASP A 160 0.25 14.13 25.03
N TYR A 161 1.18 13.70 24.17
CA TYR A 161 1.11 12.43 23.43
C TYR A 161 2.32 11.52 23.65
N VAL A 162 3.51 12.06 23.90
CA VAL A 162 4.72 11.28 24.13
C VAL A 162 5.56 11.87 25.26
N LYS A 163 6.13 10.97 26.07
CA LYS A 163 7.18 11.30 27.04
C LYS A 163 8.54 11.06 26.40
N ILE A 164 9.42 12.05 26.48
CA ILE A 164 10.84 11.91 26.06
C ILE A 164 11.71 11.64 27.28
N ASN A 165 12.49 10.58 27.22
CA ASN A 165 13.45 10.18 28.27
C ASN A 165 14.86 10.59 27.82
N LEU A 166 15.21 11.86 28.02
CA LEU A 166 16.48 12.42 27.55
C LEU A 166 17.72 11.74 28.18
N GLU A 167 17.56 11.13 29.35
CA GLU A 167 18.61 10.34 30.01
C GLU A 167 19.06 9.12 29.21
N TYR A 168 18.21 8.61 28.35
CA TYR A 168 18.50 7.48 27.44
C TYR A 168 18.90 7.94 26.05
N VAL A 169 18.91 9.23 25.74
CA VAL A 169 19.35 9.74 24.44
C VAL A 169 20.88 9.81 24.40
N ALA A 170 21.45 9.35 23.28
CA ALA A 170 22.90 9.39 23.05
C ALA A 170 23.46 10.83 23.17
N ALA A 171 24.67 10.93 23.66
CA ALA A 171 25.34 12.23 23.86
C ALA A 171 25.46 12.99 22.53
N GLY A 172 25.03 14.24 22.52
CA GLY A 172 25.02 15.09 21.33
C GLY A 172 23.70 15.02 20.50
N GLU A 173 22.85 14.02 20.73
CA GLU A 173 21.62 13.82 19.94
C GLU A 173 20.34 14.39 20.61
N GLN A 174 20.45 14.99 21.80
CA GLN A 174 19.31 15.56 22.55
C GLN A 174 18.58 16.66 21.75
N GLY A 175 19.32 17.36 20.86
CA GLY A 175 18.76 18.38 19.98
C GLY A 175 17.67 17.89 19.06
N ASN A 176 17.71 16.60 18.64
CA ASN A 176 16.72 15.96 17.75
C ASN A 176 15.35 15.77 18.43
N PHE A 177 15.31 15.92 19.75
CA PHE A 177 14.09 15.82 20.56
C PHE A 177 13.58 17.18 21.06
N ALA A 178 14.21 18.28 20.65
CA ALA A 178 13.76 19.62 21.02
C ALA A 178 12.41 19.94 20.35
N LYS A 179 11.47 20.53 21.12
CA LYS A 179 10.21 21.00 20.54
C LYS A 179 10.46 22.18 19.60
N VAL A 180 9.77 22.17 18.48
CA VAL A 180 9.78 23.27 17.51
C VAL A 180 8.44 24.01 17.58
N ASN A 181 8.49 25.33 17.49
CA ASN A 181 7.25 26.12 17.35
C ASN A 181 6.64 25.87 15.95
N SER A 182 5.78 24.84 15.87
CA SER A 182 5.19 24.35 14.64
C SER A 182 3.74 24.76 14.52
N THR A 183 3.30 25.05 13.30
CA THR A 183 1.86 25.03 13.02
C THR A 183 1.46 23.57 12.82
N ASN A 184 0.57 23.07 13.68
CA ASN A 184 0.08 21.69 13.59
C ASN A 184 -1.05 21.55 12.54
N LEU A 185 -1.28 22.60 11.74
CA LEU A 185 -2.34 22.69 10.72
C LEU A 185 -3.75 22.38 11.27
N GLY A 186 -3.95 22.47 12.61
CA GLY A 186 -5.21 22.05 13.26
C GLY A 186 -5.52 20.56 13.11
N LEU A 187 -4.50 19.72 12.89
CA LEU A 187 -4.63 18.27 12.79
C LEU A 187 -4.08 17.60 14.06
N PRO A 188 -4.68 16.47 14.50
CA PRO A 188 -4.24 15.75 15.69
C PRO A 188 -2.81 15.22 15.54
N TYR A 189 -2.22 14.84 16.66
CA TYR A 189 -0.92 14.14 16.71
C TYR A 189 -1.04 12.75 16.07
N ASP A 190 0.00 12.35 15.33
CA ASP A 190 -0.02 11.12 14.55
C ASP A 190 1.07 10.15 14.95
N TYR A 191 0.75 9.19 15.81
CA TYR A 191 1.67 8.11 16.18
C TYR A 191 2.10 7.24 15.00
N SER A 192 1.27 7.20 13.94
CA SER A 192 1.53 6.41 12.73
C SER A 192 2.22 7.21 11.61
N SER A 193 2.57 8.48 11.85
CA SER A 193 3.26 9.31 10.87
C SER A 193 4.58 8.66 10.43
N VAL A 194 4.85 8.71 9.13
CA VAL A 194 6.17 8.34 8.60
C VAL A 194 7.29 9.26 9.12
N MET A 195 6.91 10.44 9.65
CA MET A 195 7.81 11.43 10.26
C MET A 195 8.06 11.21 11.76
N HIS A 196 7.45 10.20 12.37
CA HIS A 196 7.62 9.90 13.78
C HIS A 196 8.83 8.98 14.01
N TYR A 197 9.66 9.31 14.99
CA TYR A 197 10.72 8.42 15.45
C TYR A 197 10.17 7.15 16.09
N GLY A 198 10.97 6.09 16.07
CA GLY A 198 10.72 4.87 16.83
C GLY A 198 10.99 5.03 18.31
N ALA A 199 10.48 4.12 19.12
CA ALA A 199 10.59 4.18 20.57
C ALA A 199 12.05 4.15 21.08
N TYR A 200 12.96 3.57 20.30
CA TYR A 200 14.37 3.37 20.69
C TYR A 200 15.36 4.17 19.85
N ASP A 201 14.89 5.05 18.97
CA ASP A 201 15.77 5.85 18.13
C ASP A 201 16.70 6.72 19.00
N PHE A 202 17.98 6.76 18.64
CA PHE A 202 19.06 7.44 19.38
C PHE A 202 19.28 6.98 20.84
N SER A 203 18.80 5.78 21.21
CA SER A 203 19.03 5.28 22.58
C SER A 203 20.50 4.92 22.82
N ASN A 204 21.02 5.41 23.95
CA ASN A 204 22.36 5.07 24.44
C ASN A 204 22.38 3.79 25.30
N THR A 205 21.22 3.23 25.61
CA THR A 205 21.08 2.10 26.52
C THR A 205 20.13 1.05 25.91
N ALA A 206 20.63 -0.15 25.67
CA ALA A 206 19.84 -1.24 25.10
C ALA A 206 18.56 -1.50 25.91
N GLY A 207 17.43 -1.59 25.21
CA GLY A 207 16.10 -1.83 25.78
C GLY A 207 15.50 -0.65 26.56
N LYS A 208 16.12 0.54 26.54
CA LYS A 208 15.56 1.77 27.12
C LYS A 208 15.00 2.67 26.04
N ALA A 209 13.71 2.94 26.12
CA ALA A 209 13.02 3.78 25.17
C ALA A 209 13.33 5.26 25.40
N THR A 210 13.70 5.96 24.32
CA THR A 210 13.86 7.43 24.27
C THR A 210 12.52 8.13 24.15
N ILE A 211 11.52 7.47 23.52
CA ILE A 211 10.16 7.98 23.35
C ILE A 211 9.16 6.93 23.86
N VAL A 212 8.23 7.36 24.69
CA VAL A 212 7.16 6.51 25.22
C VAL A 212 5.81 7.18 24.94
N PRO A 213 4.91 6.57 24.17
CA PRO A 213 3.55 7.08 23.96
C PRO A 213 2.76 7.17 25.26
N VAL A 214 1.92 8.22 25.39
CA VAL A 214 1.02 8.41 26.52
C VAL A 214 -0.41 8.67 26.02
N PRO A 215 -1.45 8.23 26.75
CA PRO A 215 -1.40 7.49 28.02
C PRO A 215 -1.06 6.00 27.86
N ASN A 216 -1.06 5.46 26.62
CA ASN A 216 -0.83 4.03 26.36
C ASN A 216 0.56 3.82 25.73
N ALA A 217 1.52 3.32 26.51
CA ALA A 217 2.88 3.03 26.08
C ALA A 217 3.00 1.92 25.01
N SER A 218 1.93 1.14 24.78
CA SER A 218 1.91 0.06 23.78
C SER A 218 1.54 0.54 22.37
N VAL A 219 1.21 1.82 22.19
CA VAL A 219 0.95 2.38 20.85
C VAL A 219 2.22 2.29 20.01
N PRO A 220 2.17 1.63 18.83
CA PRO A 220 3.36 1.52 17.98
C PRO A 220 3.69 2.88 17.35
N ILE A 221 4.99 3.23 17.34
CA ILE A 221 5.54 4.42 16.72
C ILE A 221 6.75 4.07 15.86
N GLY A 222 7.13 4.95 14.92
CA GLY A 222 8.31 4.78 14.06
C GLY A 222 8.08 3.85 12.86
N GLN A 223 6.85 3.71 12.37
CA GLN A 223 6.58 2.91 11.17
C GLN A 223 7.25 3.50 9.92
N ARG A 224 7.63 2.63 8.98
CA ARG A 224 8.21 3.00 7.68
C ARG A 224 7.52 2.25 6.50
N ALA A 225 6.27 1.85 6.67
CA ALA A 225 5.48 1.19 5.63
C ALA A 225 5.01 2.15 4.52
N GLY A 226 4.94 3.46 4.83
CA GLY A 226 4.54 4.52 3.91
C GLY A 226 3.79 5.66 4.60
N LEU A 227 3.27 6.62 3.82
CA LEU A 227 2.51 7.76 4.34
C LEU A 227 1.32 7.28 5.17
N SER A 228 1.11 7.86 6.35
CA SER A 228 -0.12 7.68 7.11
C SER A 228 -1.28 8.46 6.49
N ASN A 229 -2.49 8.18 6.94
CA ASN A 229 -3.66 8.99 6.55
C ASN A 229 -3.51 10.47 6.98
N LEU A 230 -2.92 10.73 8.14
CA LEU A 230 -2.69 12.08 8.61
C LEU A 230 -1.52 12.76 7.89
N ASP A 231 -0.48 12.03 7.48
CA ASP A 231 0.58 12.58 6.61
C ASP A 231 -0.04 13.12 5.30
N VAL A 232 -0.89 12.33 4.64
CA VAL A 232 -1.60 12.76 3.43
C VAL A 232 -2.47 13.98 3.69
N LYS A 233 -3.24 14.00 4.80
CA LYS A 233 -4.06 15.16 5.19
C LYS A 233 -3.23 16.39 5.48
N LYS A 234 -2.07 16.26 6.12
CA LYS A 234 -1.15 17.37 6.38
C LYS A 234 -0.62 17.97 5.09
N ILE A 235 -0.18 17.11 4.14
CA ILE A 235 0.29 17.56 2.82
C ILE A 235 -0.83 18.27 2.07
N ASN A 236 -2.00 17.66 1.97
CA ASN A 236 -3.15 18.25 1.27
C ASN A 236 -3.57 19.58 1.89
N LYS A 237 -3.52 19.72 3.21
CA LYS A 237 -3.84 20.97 3.90
C LYS A 237 -2.77 22.04 3.70
N LEU A 238 -1.49 21.69 3.81
CA LEU A 238 -0.37 22.62 3.65
C LEU A 238 -0.34 23.23 2.24
N TYR A 239 -0.53 22.38 1.23
CA TYR A 239 -0.48 22.77 -0.18
C TYR A 239 -1.84 23.12 -0.77
N SER A 240 -2.91 23.13 0.05
CA SER A 240 -4.29 23.41 -0.37
C SER A 240 -4.75 22.54 -1.55
N CYS A 241 -4.40 21.24 -1.50
CA CYS A 241 -4.84 20.30 -2.52
C CYS A 241 -6.34 20.00 -2.36
N ASN A 242 -7.09 20.05 -3.47
CA ASN A 242 -8.51 19.65 -3.50
C ASN A 242 -8.63 18.13 -3.72
N ASN A 243 -8.00 17.34 -2.85
CA ASN A 243 -7.98 15.89 -2.98
C ASN A 243 -8.79 15.25 -1.85
N CYS A 244 -9.75 14.41 -2.24
CA CYS A 244 -10.44 13.49 -1.35
C CYS A 244 -9.65 12.17 -1.33
N SER A 245 -8.71 12.03 -0.40
CA SER A 245 -7.84 10.85 -0.34
C SER A 245 -7.70 10.34 1.08
N THR A 246 -7.81 9.02 1.25
CA THR A 246 -7.73 8.35 2.54
C THR A 246 -6.80 7.14 2.45
N VAL A 247 -5.92 6.97 3.43
CA VAL A 247 -5.11 5.75 3.60
C VAL A 247 -5.73 4.89 4.69
N LEU A 248 -6.00 3.63 4.35
CA LEU A 248 -6.56 2.60 5.22
C LEU A 248 -5.48 1.56 5.49
N SER A 249 -4.90 1.55 6.69
CA SER A 249 -3.75 0.70 7.05
C SER A 249 -4.03 -0.32 8.16
N SER A 250 -5.25 -0.34 8.71
CA SER A 250 -5.67 -1.37 9.66
C SER A 250 -5.80 -2.73 8.98
N PRO A 251 -5.59 -3.86 9.69
CA PRO A 251 -5.74 -5.20 9.09
C PRO A 251 -7.13 -5.48 8.53
N THR A 252 -8.15 -4.81 9.06
CA THR A 252 -9.54 -4.87 8.62
C THR A 252 -10.18 -3.51 8.80
N GLY A 253 -11.21 -3.21 8.02
CA GLY A 253 -11.93 -1.94 8.16
C GLY A 253 -13.16 -1.85 7.27
N LYS A 254 -13.89 -0.73 7.45
CA LYS A 254 -15.03 -0.36 6.61
C LYS A 254 -14.83 1.07 6.13
N PHE A 255 -15.35 1.37 4.95
CA PHE A 255 -15.39 2.72 4.39
C PHE A 255 -16.60 2.88 3.47
N SER A 256 -16.96 4.10 3.17
CA SER A 256 -18.11 4.43 2.34
C SER A 256 -17.85 5.74 1.58
N SER A 257 -18.71 6.05 0.62
CA SER A 257 -18.84 7.41 0.09
C SER A 257 -19.23 8.38 1.21
N ASP A 258 -18.89 9.66 1.03
CA ASP A 258 -19.31 10.69 1.97
C ASP A 258 -20.84 10.76 2.05
N ASN A 259 -21.36 11.11 3.22
CA ASN A 259 -22.78 11.18 3.57
C ASN A 259 -23.57 9.86 3.55
N PHE A 260 -22.97 8.73 3.15
CA PHE A 260 -23.67 7.45 3.15
C PHE A 260 -24.40 7.17 4.50
N PRO A 261 -25.67 6.75 4.51
CA PRO A 261 -26.53 6.32 3.40
C PRO A 261 -27.34 7.45 2.71
N HIS A 262 -27.00 8.71 2.93
CA HIS A 262 -27.56 9.85 2.22
C HIS A 262 -26.78 10.13 0.92
N ALA A 263 -27.31 11.00 0.07
CA ALA A 263 -26.73 11.34 -1.21
C ALA A 263 -25.27 11.83 -1.09
N TYR A 264 -24.38 11.25 -1.91
CA TYR A 264 -22.97 11.68 -1.98
C TYR A 264 -22.86 13.06 -2.64
N PRO A 265 -21.76 13.80 -2.37
CA PRO A 265 -21.53 15.09 -3.04
C PRO A 265 -21.25 14.93 -4.53
N ASN A 266 -21.72 15.87 -5.34
CA ASN A 266 -21.36 16.00 -6.75
C ASN A 266 -19.94 16.56 -6.92
N ASN A 267 -19.34 16.37 -8.11
CA ASN A 267 -18.00 16.87 -8.47
C ASN A 267 -16.88 16.41 -7.52
N VAL A 268 -16.92 15.17 -7.06
CA VAL A 268 -15.85 14.61 -6.23
C VAL A 268 -15.05 13.54 -6.97
N SER A 269 -13.77 13.48 -6.64
CA SER A 269 -12.89 12.38 -7.03
C SER A 269 -12.15 11.91 -5.78
N CYS A 270 -12.63 10.83 -5.17
CA CYS A 270 -12.13 10.32 -3.92
C CYS A 270 -11.34 9.04 -4.13
N LEU A 271 -10.26 8.89 -3.35
CA LEU A 271 -9.36 7.74 -3.39
C LEU A 271 -9.20 7.12 -2.01
N TRP A 272 -9.33 5.82 -1.94
CA TRP A 272 -8.97 5.04 -0.75
C TRP A 272 -7.82 4.09 -1.12
N LEU A 273 -6.64 4.33 -0.53
CA LEU A 273 -5.52 3.40 -0.61
C LEU A 273 -5.59 2.44 0.59
N ILE A 274 -5.94 1.20 0.34
CA ILE A 274 -5.89 0.14 1.33
C ILE A 274 -4.49 -0.47 1.28
N ARG A 275 -3.79 -0.52 2.44
CA ARG A 275 -2.43 -1.04 2.55
C ARG A 275 -2.29 -1.91 3.80
N ILE A 276 -2.14 -3.23 3.61
CA ILE A 276 -1.97 -4.20 4.68
C ILE A 276 -0.62 -4.91 4.47
N PRO A 277 0.46 -4.49 5.16
CA PRO A 277 1.78 -5.05 4.94
C PRO A 277 1.80 -6.58 5.02
N GLU A 278 2.58 -7.21 4.13
CA GLU A 278 2.81 -8.66 4.06
C GLU A 278 1.59 -9.55 3.79
N LYS A 279 0.43 -8.96 3.50
CA LYS A 279 -0.82 -9.70 3.27
C LYS A 279 -1.52 -9.19 2.03
N LYS A 280 -2.31 -10.05 1.38
CA LYS A 280 -3.12 -9.66 0.24
C LYS A 280 -4.43 -9.02 0.69
N VAL A 281 -4.78 -7.88 0.10
CA VAL A 281 -6.04 -7.19 0.42
C VAL A 281 -7.21 -7.92 -0.20
N PHE A 282 -8.23 -8.20 0.59
CA PHE A 282 -9.55 -8.62 0.15
C PHE A 282 -10.56 -7.51 0.39
N LEU A 283 -11.27 -7.08 -0.66
CA LEU A 283 -12.28 -6.02 -0.64
C LEU A 283 -13.64 -6.58 -1.04
N SER A 284 -14.68 -6.21 -0.29
CA SER A 284 -16.07 -6.56 -0.56
C SER A 284 -16.97 -5.33 -0.40
N PHE A 285 -17.86 -5.09 -1.37
CA PHE A 285 -18.88 -4.05 -1.32
C PHE A 285 -20.19 -4.64 -0.79
N HIS A 286 -20.88 -3.90 0.07
CA HIS A 286 -22.12 -4.32 0.72
C HIS A 286 -23.34 -3.61 0.14
N VAL A 287 -23.16 -2.36 -0.24
CA VAL A 287 -24.16 -1.51 -0.88
C VAL A 287 -23.51 -0.79 -2.03
N MET A 288 -24.21 -0.71 -3.15
CA MET A 288 -23.82 0.06 -4.31
C MET A 288 -25.08 0.69 -4.90
N ASP A 289 -25.15 2.01 -4.87
CA ASP A 289 -26.25 2.81 -5.39
C ASP A 289 -25.65 4.13 -5.92
N LEU A 290 -25.23 4.10 -7.18
CA LEU A 290 -24.68 5.25 -7.90
C LEU A 290 -25.63 5.67 -9.00
N GLN A 291 -25.47 6.89 -9.51
CA GLN A 291 -26.18 7.37 -10.70
C GLN A 291 -25.87 6.47 -11.90
N PRO A 292 -26.85 5.78 -12.46
CA PRO A 292 -26.60 4.96 -13.63
C PRO A 292 -26.40 5.82 -14.88
N SER A 293 -25.39 5.49 -15.68
CA SER A 293 -25.14 6.14 -16.96
C SER A 293 -24.59 5.16 -17.98
N PRO A 294 -24.72 5.45 -19.30
CA PRO A 294 -24.14 4.57 -20.33
C PRO A 294 -22.64 4.41 -20.12
N ASN A 295 -22.18 3.15 -20.04
CA ASN A 295 -20.78 2.78 -19.74
C ASN A 295 -20.22 3.39 -18.44
N CYS A 296 -21.07 3.72 -17.48
CA CYS A 296 -20.69 4.40 -16.23
C CYS A 296 -19.80 5.62 -16.48
N ALA A 297 -20.18 6.47 -17.42
CA ALA A 297 -19.38 7.63 -17.82
C ALA A 297 -19.48 8.80 -16.83
N SER A 298 -20.60 8.90 -16.08
CA SER A 298 -20.85 9.93 -15.07
C SER A 298 -20.24 9.56 -13.73
N ASP A 299 -20.95 8.78 -12.94
CA ASP A 299 -20.52 8.37 -11.60
C ASP A 299 -20.05 6.91 -11.64
N TYR A 300 -18.92 6.64 -11.01
CA TYR A 300 -18.38 5.28 -11.02
C TYR A 300 -17.45 4.98 -9.84
N ILE A 301 -17.33 3.69 -9.57
CA ILE A 301 -16.22 3.11 -8.82
C ILE A 301 -15.30 2.37 -9.77
N ARG A 302 -14.00 2.51 -9.54
CA ARG A 302 -12.93 1.76 -10.18
C ARG A 302 -11.96 1.21 -9.12
N VAL A 303 -11.47 0.00 -9.33
CA VAL A 303 -10.55 -0.66 -8.40
C VAL A 303 -9.29 -1.06 -9.13
N TYR A 304 -8.13 -0.66 -8.57
CA TYR A 304 -6.81 -0.92 -9.13
C TYR A 304 -5.99 -1.83 -8.21
N ASP A 305 -5.26 -2.76 -8.79
CA ASP A 305 -4.36 -3.70 -8.13
C ASP A 305 -2.99 -3.05 -7.86
N GLY A 306 -2.93 -2.11 -6.91
CA GLY A 306 -1.72 -1.37 -6.60
C GLY A 306 -1.97 0.01 -6.01
N ILE A 307 -0.96 0.90 -6.11
CA ILE A 307 -0.96 2.23 -5.47
C ILE A 307 -1.35 3.38 -6.40
N SER A 308 -1.58 3.13 -7.68
CA SER A 308 -1.80 4.19 -8.66
C SER A 308 -2.86 3.83 -9.68
N ARG A 309 -3.38 4.86 -10.37
CA ARG A 309 -4.31 4.72 -11.51
C ARG A 309 -3.70 4.03 -12.74
N ASN A 310 -2.38 3.84 -12.76
CA ASN A 310 -1.66 3.10 -13.80
C ASN A 310 -1.54 1.60 -13.49
N ALA A 311 -1.97 1.16 -12.29
CA ALA A 311 -1.96 -0.24 -11.93
C ALA A 311 -3.05 -1.02 -12.69
N ARG A 312 -2.94 -2.35 -12.70
CA ARG A 312 -3.94 -3.22 -13.34
C ARG A 312 -5.34 -2.93 -12.78
N VAL A 313 -6.33 -2.78 -13.65
CA VAL A 313 -7.72 -2.60 -13.25
C VAL A 313 -8.33 -3.95 -12.90
N LEU A 314 -8.87 -4.08 -11.69
CA LEU A 314 -9.63 -5.27 -11.24
C LEU A 314 -11.13 -5.10 -11.43
N VAL A 315 -11.63 -3.86 -11.25
CA VAL A 315 -13.00 -3.47 -11.55
C VAL A 315 -12.92 -2.20 -12.36
N ASP A 316 -13.39 -2.24 -13.59
CA ASP A 316 -13.52 -1.06 -14.44
C ASP A 316 -14.86 -0.36 -14.16
N ASN A 317 -14.99 0.89 -14.54
CA ASN A 317 -16.11 1.77 -14.22
C ASN A 317 -17.41 1.02 -13.90
N PHE A 318 -17.80 1.02 -12.64
CA PHE A 318 -19.00 0.35 -12.17
C PHE A 318 -19.95 1.35 -11.52
N CYS A 319 -21.20 1.40 -12.01
CA CYS A 319 -22.25 2.31 -11.53
C CYS A 319 -23.62 1.62 -11.36
N GLU A 320 -23.70 0.33 -11.67
CA GLU A 320 -24.96 -0.41 -11.59
C GLU A 320 -25.41 -0.61 -10.15
N ALA A 321 -26.73 -0.52 -9.90
CA ALA A 321 -27.30 -0.89 -8.62
C ALA A 321 -27.14 -2.41 -8.38
N GLY A 322 -26.67 -2.80 -7.20
CA GLY A 322 -26.50 -4.21 -6.86
C GLY A 322 -25.24 -4.49 -6.06
N THR A 323 -24.68 -5.67 -6.23
CA THR A 323 -23.45 -6.12 -5.58
C THR A 323 -22.26 -6.02 -6.54
N LEU A 324 -21.36 -5.10 -6.27
CA LEU A 324 -20.06 -5.07 -6.94
C LEU A 324 -19.27 -6.35 -6.59
N PRO A 325 -18.56 -6.96 -7.55
CA PRO A 325 -17.79 -8.16 -7.26
C PRO A 325 -16.76 -7.93 -6.14
N ALA A 326 -16.60 -8.92 -5.29
CA ALA A 326 -15.47 -8.94 -4.37
C ALA A 326 -14.17 -9.09 -5.15
N VAL A 327 -13.08 -8.51 -4.65
CA VAL A 327 -11.77 -8.58 -5.28
C VAL A 327 -10.67 -8.94 -4.27
N VAL A 328 -9.65 -9.65 -4.75
CA VAL A 328 -8.43 -9.96 -4.01
C VAL A 328 -7.26 -9.35 -4.76
N ALA A 329 -6.51 -8.47 -4.11
CA ALA A 329 -5.30 -7.88 -4.68
C ALA A 329 -4.21 -8.92 -4.91
N SER A 330 -3.35 -8.69 -5.88
CA SER A 330 -2.15 -9.53 -6.10
C SER A 330 -1.13 -9.37 -4.96
N GLY A 331 -1.16 -8.24 -4.27
CA GLY A 331 -0.24 -7.86 -3.21
C GLY A 331 -0.91 -7.23 -1.99
N SER A 332 -0.14 -6.41 -1.29
CA SER A 332 -0.52 -5.78 -0.02
C SER A 332 -1.23 -4.42 -0.17
N MET A 333 -1.51 -4.00 -1.39
CA MET A 333 -2.07 -2.68 -1.70
C MET A 333 -3.18 -2.77 -2.74
N LEU A 334 -4.22 -1.96 -2.55
CA LEU A 334 -5.35 -1.83 -3.45
C LEU A 334 -5.85 -0.39 -3.42
N LEU A 335 -6.08 0.20 -4.59
CA LEU A 335 -6.61 1.55 -4.72
C LEU A 335 -8.05 1.50 -5.20
N VAL A 336 -8.94 2.16 -4.46
CA VAL A 336 -10.34 2.36 -4.85
C VAL A 336 -10.53 3.81 -5.24
N GLU A 337 -11.10 4.06 -6.41
CA GLU A 337 -11.46 5.37 -6.92
C GLU A 337 -12.97 5.48 -7.03
N PHE A 338 -13.53 6.56 -6.51
CA PHE A 338 -14.91 6.97 -6.71
C PHE A 338 -14.93 8.35 -7.36
N VAL A 339 -15.68 8.49 -8.42
CA VAL A 339 -15.87 9.76 -9.14
C VAL A 339 -17.35 10.04 -9.24
N SER A 340 -17.75 11.29 -9.02
CA SER A 340 -19.09 11.79 -9.32
C SER A 340 -19.03 13.05 -10.18
N ASP A 341 -19.99 13.21 -11.10
CA ASP A 341 -20.15 14.40 -11.94
C ASP A 341 -20.93 15.53 -11.23
N GLU A 342 -21.41 16.51 -11.97
CA GLU A 342 -22.09 17.70 -11.43
C GLU A 342 -23.61 17.54 -11.30
N ASP A 343 -24.18 16.47 -11.86
CA ASP A 343 -25.63 16.37 -12.05
C ASP A 343 -26.36 15.79 -10.83
N THR A 344 -26.60 14.50 -10.84
CA THR A 344 -27.41 13.81 -9.83
C THR A 344 -26.57 12.88 -8.98
N SER A 345 -26.99 12.67 -7.74
CA SER A 345 -26.35 11.76 -6.82
C SER A 345 -27.34 10.75 -6.24
N ALA A 346 -26.83 9.61 -5.78
CA ALA A 346 -27.60 8.56 -5.13
C ALA A 346 -27.02 8.26 -3.72
N ALA A 347 -27.44 7.18 -3.07
CA ALA A 347 -26.99 6.88 -1.71
C ALA A 347 -25.48 6.55 -1.60
N GLY A 348 -24.85 6.13 -2.71
CA GLY A 348 -23.44 5.85 -2.74
C GLY A 348 -23.09 4.40 -2.43
N PHE A 349 -21.98 4.17 -1.76
CA PHE A 349 -21.51 2.82 -1.48
C PHE A 349 -21.04 2.60 -0.05
N SER A 350 -21.06 1.35 0.36
CA SER A 350 -20.44 0.87 1.59
C SER A 350 -19.62 -0.39 1.31
N ALA A 351 -18.39 -0.41 1.80
CA ALA A 351 -17.44 -1.50 1.60
C ALA A 351 -16.72 -1.88 2.88
N SER A 352 -16.21 -3.10 2.92
CA SER A 352 -15.28 -3.57 3.95
C SER A 352 -14.08 -4.24 3.31
N TYR A 353 -12.96 -4.18 4.01
CA TYR A 353 -11.74 -4.86 3.61
C TYR A 353 -11.17 -5.69 4.77
N THR A 354 -10.48 -6.74 4.39
CA THR A 354 -9.70 -7.61 5.26
C THR A 354 -8.51 -8.15 4.46
N HIS A 355 -7.89 -9.21 4.93
CA HIS A 355 -6.75 -9.82 4.24
C HIS A 355 -6.92 -11.32 4.09
N VAL A 356 -6.24 -11.85 3.06
CA VAL A 356 -6.07 -13.29 2.83
C VAL A 356 -4.59 -13.63 2.73
N LYS A 357 -4.22 -14.88 2.96
CA LYS A 357 -2.81 -15.34 2.89
C LYS A 357 -2.35 -15.57 1.45
N CYS A 358 -3.23 -16.06 0.61
CA CYS A 358 -2.97 -16.47 -0.77
C CYS A 358 -4.20 -16.25 -1.64
N GLY A 359 -4.04 -16.30 -2.95
CA GLY A 359 -5.13 -16.06 -3.90
C GLY A 359 -4.90 -14.86 -4.79
N GLY A 360 -5.97 -14.36 -5.40
CA GLY A 360 -5.95 -13.21 -6.30
C GLY A 360 -7.23 -13.08 -7.12
N THR A 361 -7.38 -11.98 -7.84
CA THR A 361 -8.44 -11.80 -8.84
C THR A 361 -7.87 -12.02 -10.23
N PHE A 362 -8.50 -12.90 -10.99
CA PHE A 362 -8.14 -13.23 -12.38
C PHE A 362 -9.16 -12.64 -13.35
N THR A 363 -8.68 -11.90 -14.33
CA THR A 363 -9.49 -11.25 -15.38
C THR A 363 -9.08 -11.65 -16.79
N ASP A 364 -8.09 -12.53 -16.92
CA ASP A 364 -7.61 -13.02 -18.21
C ASP A 364 -8.62 -14.03 -18.81
N MET A 365 -8.70 -14.10 -20.15
CA MET A 365 -9.66 -14.97 -20.85
C MET A 365 -9.47 -16.46 -20.58
N SER A 366 -8.31 -16.87 -20.11
CA SER A 366 -8.01 -18.23 -19.67
C SER A 366 -6.82 -18.25 -18.72
N GLY A 367 -6.75 -19.28 -17.88
CA GLY A 367 -5.65 -19.41 -16.93
C GLY A 367 -5.81 -20.63 -16.03
N ALA A 368 -5.02 -20.66 -14.96
CA ALA A 368 -5.08 -21.74 -13.97
C ALA A 368 -5.09 -21.19 -12.55
N VAL A 369 -5.94 -21.76 -11.70
CA VAL A 369 -5.92 -21.59 -10.25
C VAL A 369 -5.17 -22.78 -9.67
N ILE A 370 -4.09 -22.50 -8.94
CA ILE A 370 -3.24 -23.53 -8.34
C ILE A 370 -3.07 -23.32 -6.85
N SER A 371 -3.01 -24.41 -6.10
CA SER A 371 -2.66 -24.35 -4.68
C SER A 371 -1.22 -23.84 -4.48
N PRO A 372 -0.93 -23.20 -3.33
CA PRO A 372 0.44 -22.78 -3.02
C PRO A 372 1.43 -23.96 -3.12
N ASN A 373 2.62 -23.74 -3.68
CA ASN A 373 3.70 -24.70 -3.91
C ASN A 373 3.41 -25.82 -4.93
N PHE A 374 2.21 -25.87 -5.56
CA PHE A 374 1.93 -26.89 -6.58
C PHE A 374 3.05 -26.94 -7.65
N PRO A 375 3.52 -28.10 -8.08
CA PRO A 375 3.07 -29.47 -7.76
C PRO A 375 3.68 -30.08 -6.46
N GLY A 376 4.40 -29.29 -5.65
CA GLY A 376 4.84 -29.69 -4.32
C GLY A 376 3.70 -29.61 -3.30
N ARG A 377 3.97 -30.06 -2.07
CA ARG A 377 2.98 -30.02 -0.99
C ARG A 377 2.59 -28.62 -0.62
N TYR A 378 1.28 -28.37 -0.46
CA TYR A 378 0.79 -27.08 0.03
C TYR A 378 1.17 -26.85 1.51
N PRO A 379 1.34 -25.61 1.97
CA PRO A 379 1.64 -25.33 3.37
C PRO A 379 0.42 -25.52 4.28
N ALA A 380 0.68 -25.83 5.55
CA ALA A 380 -0.32 -25.85 6.61
C ALA A 380 -0.90 -24.45 6.91
N ASN A 381 -2.08 -24.41 7.53
CA ASN A 381 -2.75 -23.19 8.00
C ASN A 381 -3.00 -22.13 6.90
N GLN A 382 -3.37 -22.56 5.70
CA GLN A 382 -3.71 -21.65 4.62
C GLN A 382 -5.20 -21.25 4.63
N ALA A 383 -5.46 -20.04 4.17
CA ALA A 383 -6.79 -19.55 3.81
C ALA A 383 -6.62 -18.71 2.55
N CYS A 384 -6.77 -19.36 1.40
CA CYS A 384 -6.63 -18.75 0.09
C CYS A 384 -7.98 -18.42 -0.50
N LEU A 385 -8.04 -17.33 -1.27
CA LEU A 385 -9.23 -16.92 -1.97
C LEU A 385 -8.88 -16.47 -3.38
N TRP A 386 -9.50 -17.05 -4.37
CA TRP A 386 -9.44 -16.60 -5.76
C TRP A 386 -10.82 -16.20 -6.23
N ILE A 387 -10.86 -15.11 -7.01
CA ILE A 387 -12.03 -14.66 -7.74
C ILE A 387 -11.68 -14.67 -9.23
N ILE A 388 -12.42 -15.39 -10.04
CA ILE A 388 -12.35 -15.25 -11.50
C ILE A 388 -13.45 -14.27 -11.88
N SER A 389 -13.08 -13.22 -12.62
CA SER A 389 -13.97 -12.14 -13.05
C SER A 389 -13.95 -12.05 -14.56
N ALA A 390 -15.06 -12.41 -15.18
CA ALA A 390 -15.28 -12.32 -16.61
C ALA A 390 -15.96 -10.98 -16.98
N PRO A 391 -15.81 -10.49 -18.22
CA PRO A 391 -16.60 -9.38 -18.74
C PRO A 391 -18.11 -9.64 -18.62
N GLY A 392 -18.91 -8.59 -18.48
CA GLY A 392 -20.36 -8.72 -18.36
C GLY A 392 -20.98 -9.51 -19.51
N GLY A 393 -21.86 -10.46 -19.19
CA GLY A 393 -22.49 -11.37 -20.14
C GLY A 393 -21.70 -12.63 -20.52
N SER A 394 -20.42 -12.72 -20.11
CA SER A 394 -19.59 -13.91 -20.31
C SER A 394 -19.76 -14.92 -19.18
N ARG A 395 -19.36 -16.16 -19.45
CA ARG A 395 -19.38 -17.28 -18.49
C ARG A 395 -17.99 -17.86 -18.30
N ILE A 396 -17.79 -18.50 -17.16
CA ILE A 396 -16.52 -19.11 -16.78
C ILE A 396 -16.69 -20.62 -16.82
N SER A 397 -15.88 -21.28 -17.64
CA SER A 397 -15.75 -22.76 -17.65
C SER A 397 -14.57 -23.13 -16.77
N LEU A 398 -14.77 -24.04 -15.82
CA LEU A 398 -13.75 -24.56 -14.91
C LEU A 398 -13.59 -26.05 -15.13
N THR A 399 -12.33 -26.51 -15.26
CA THR A 399 -11.98 -27.92 -15.40
C THR A 399 -10.85 -28.29 -14.43
N MET A 400 -10.95 -29.46 -13.82
CA MET A 400 -9.91 -29.99 -12.95
C MET A 400 -8.81 -30.64 -13.78
N ALA A 401 -7.57 -30.17 -13.61
CA ALA A 401 -6.40 -30.79 -14.19
C ALA A 401 -5.68 -31.72 -13.19
N PHE A 402 -5.72 -31.39 -11.90
CA PHE A 402 -5.16 -32.19 -10.81
C PHE A 402 -5.82 -31.86 -9.49
N PHE A 403 -6.04 -32.88 -8.61
CA PHE A 403 -6.62 -32.67 -7.28
C PHE A 403 -6.18 -33.77 -6.29
N GLU A 404 -5.51 -33.38 -5.22
CA GLU A 404 -5.08 -34.25 -4.13
C GLU A 404 -5.00 -33.46 -2.83
N LEU A 405 -5.98 -33.59 -1.96
CA LEU A 405 -6.02 -32.99 -0.62
C LEU A 405 -6.13 -34.08 0.44
N GLU A 406 -6.09 -33.70 1.72
CA GLU A 406 -6.38 -34.58 2.82
C GLU A 406 -7.77 -35.22 2.67
N ASP A 407 -7.85 -36.56 2.84
CA ASP A 407 -9.10 -37.31 2.72
C ASP A 407 -9.75 -37.56 4.09
N VAL A 408 -10.68 -36.70 4.46
CA VAL A 408 -11.45 -36.81 5.69
C VAL A 408 -12.94 -36.63 5.42
N ALA A 409 -13.74 -37.53 5.98
CA ALA A 409 -15.18 -37.53 5.78
C ALA A 409 -15.81 -36.16 6.11
N GLY A 410 -16.53 -35.59 5.12
CA GLY A 410 -17.20 -34.30 5.21
C GLY A 410 -16.23 -33.12 5.04
N CYS A 411 -15.01 -33.34 4.53
CA CYS A 411 -14.01 -32.30 4.24
C CYS A 411 -13.82 -31.31 5.41
N ARG A 412 -13.65 -31.82 6.64
CA ARG A 412 -13.61 -31.00 7.85
C ARG A 412 -12.33 -30.22 8.02
N TYR A 413 -11.23 -30.69 7.42
CA TYR A 413 -9.89 -30.13 7.53
C TYR A 413 -9.51 -29.45 6.21
N ASP A 414 -8.65 -30.06 5.40
CA ASP A 414 -8.26 -29.46 4.13
C ASP A 414 -9.38 -29.57 3.11
N ARG A 415 -9.69 -28.46 2.46
CA ARG A 415 -10.84 -28.42 1.54
C ARG A 415 -10.74 -27.32 0.50
N LEU A 416 -11.27 -27.60 -0.66
CA LEU A 416 -11.58 -26.63 -1.71
C LEU A 416 -13.08 -26.38 -1.71
N VAL A 417 -13.50 -25.11 -1.72
CA VAL A 417 -14.90 -24.68 -1.78
C VAL A 417 -15.11 -23.82 -3.01
N LEU A 418 -16.13 -24.14 -3.79
CA LEU A 418 -16.47 -23.43 -5.03
C LEU A 418 -17.85 -22.77 -4.90
N HIS A 419 -17.95 -21.48 -5.27
CA HIS A 419 -19.22 -20.74 -5.31
C HIS A 419 -19.44 -20.12 -6.68
N ASP A 420 -20.67 -20.18 -7.18
CA ASP A 420 -21.12 -19.56 -8.44
C ASP A 420 -21.47 -18.08 -8.19
N GLY A 421 -20.47 -17.22 -8.30
CA GLY A 421 -20.50 -15.79 -7.98
C GLY A 421 -19.30 -15.34 -7.16
N SER A 422 -19.19 -14.06 -6.84
CA SER A 422 -18.02 -13.48 -6.17
C SER A 422 -18.14 -13.40 -4.64
N GLN A 423 -19.35 -13.52 -4.09
CA GLN A 423 -19.63 -13.35 -2.66
C GLN A 423 -19.64 -14.68 -1.90
N ASN A 424 -19.42 -14.64 -0.59
CA ASN A 424 -19.54 -15.83 0.26
C ASN A 424 -20.99 -16.36 0.33
N SER A 425 -21.96 -15.50 0.08
CA SER A 425 -23.39 -15.84 -0.01
C SER A 425 -23.82 -16.36 -1.38
N SER A 426 -22.92 -16.39 -2.35
CA SER A 426 -23.22 -16.95 -3.68
C SER A 426 -23.53 -18.45 -3.61
N PRO A 427 -24.31 -19.01 -4.56
CA PRO A 427 -24.66 -20.42 -4.54
C PRO A 427 -23.45 -21.33 -4.42
N LEU A 428 -23.47 -22.26 -3.48
CA LEU A 428 -22.42 -23.25 -3.30
C LEU A 428 -22.47 -24.28 -4.42
N ILE A 429 -21.37 -24.45 -5.16
CA ILE A 429 -21.20 -25.51 -6.16
C ILE A 429 -20.82 -26.81 -5.47
N GLY A 430 -19.85 -26.75 -4.54
CA GLY A 430 -19.42 -27.91 -3.78
C GLY A 430 -18.25 -27.63 -2.86
N THR A 431 -18.03 -28.60 -1.95
CA THR A 431 -16.86 -28.68 -1.07
C THR A 431 -16.14 -29.99 -1.36
N PHE A 432 -14.84 -29.93 -1.67
CA PHE A 432 -14.06 -31.03 -2.18
C PHE A 432 -12.81 -31.28 -1.34
N CYS A 433 -12.46 -32.53 -1.12
CA CYS A 433 -11.26 -32.98 -0.41
C CYS A 433 -10.86 -34.39 -0.89
N GLY A 434 -9.77 -34.93 -0.40
CA GLY A 434 -9.26 -36.25 -0.80
C GLY A 434 -8.73 -36.25 -2.23
N ASN A 435 -8.93 -37.37 -2.92
CA ASN A 435 -8.61 -37.56 -4.34
C ASN A 435 -9.93 -37.70 -5.14
N THR A 436 -10.73 -36.62 -5.14
CA THR A 436 -12.09 -36.61 -5.70
C THR A 436 -12.06 -35.97 -7.08
N ASP A 437 -12.76 -36.58 -8.04
CA ASP A 437 -12.99 -36.00 -9.35
C ASP A 437 -13.99 -34.82 -9.23
N ILE A 438 -13.54 -33.63 -9.57
CA ILE A 438 -14.39 -32.43 -9.64
C ILE A 438 -14.93 -32.35 -11.07
N PRO A 439 -16.26 -32.50 -11.29
CA PRO A 439 -16.82 -32.43 -12.63
C PRO A 439 -16.61 -31.04 -13.24
N PRO A 440 -16.46 -30.93 -14.57
CA PRO A 440 -16.42 -29.64 -15.24
C PRO A 440 -17.65 -28.80 -14.90
N PHE A 441 -17.41 -27.52 -14.63
CA PHE A 441 -18.45 -26.56 -14.23
C PHE A 441 -18.48 -25.34 -15.15
N ASN A 442 -19.69 -24.86 -15.50
CA ASN A 442 -19.90 -23.59 -16.17
C ASN A 442 -20.68 -22.65 -15.26
N SER A 443 -20.15 -21.45 -15.01
CA SER A 443 -20.81 -20.47 -14.17
C SER A 443 -22.15 -20.00 -14.76
N THR A 444 -23.08 -19.61 -13.90
CA THR A 444 -24.32 -18.97 -14.34
C THR A 444 -24.15 -17.50 -14.69
N GLY A 445 -23.12 -16.86 -14.13
CA GLY A 445 -22.77 -15.45 -14.32
C GLY A 445 -21.28 -15.24 -14.60
N SER A 446 -20.86 -13.98 -14.50
CA SER A 446 -19.50 -13.53 -14.83
C SER A 446 -18.48 -13.72 -13.72
N PHE A 447 -18.81 -14.37 -12.61
CA PHE A 447 -17.93 -14.52 -11.46
C PHE A 447 -17.90 -15.94 -10.92
N LEU A 448 -16.74 -16.36 -10.46
CA LEU A 448 -16.54 -17.62 -9.74
C LEU A 448 -15.62 -17.37 -8.54
N ARG A 449 -16.01 -17.87 -7.36
CA ARG A 449 -15.23 -17.79 -6.13
C ARG A 449 -14.70 -19.16 -5.77
N ILE A 450 -13.41 -19.23 -5.47
CA ILE A 450 -12.67 -20.44 -5.12
C ILE A 450 -11.95 -20.19 -3.80
N GLU A 451 -12.24 -21.01 -2.79
CA GLU A 451 -11.62 -20.93 -1.48
C GLU A 451 -10.86 -22.22 -1.18
N PHE A 452 -9.70 -22.10 -0.59
CA PHE A 452 -8.88 -23.22 -0.17
C PHE A 452 -8.44 -23.02 1.28
N TYR A 453 -8.74 -24.00 2.11
CA TYR A 453 -8.40 -24.01 3.52
C TYR A 453 -7.54 -25.24 3.83
N THR A 454 -6.50 -25.05 4.65
CA THR A 454 -5.71 -26.14 5.22
C THR A 454 -5.55 -25.95 6.72
N ASP A 455 -5.52 -27.06 7.46
CA ASP A 455 -5.27 -27.06 8.89
C ASP A 455 -3.76 -27.13 9.24
N ILE A 456 -3.39 -27.72 10.38
CA ILE A 456 -2.01 -27.73 10.88
C ILE A 456 -1.19 -28.93 10.45
N ALA A 457 -1.79 -29.92 9.74
CA ALA A 457 -1.16 -31.21 9.45
C ALA A 457 -1.63 -31.84 8.14
N PHE A 458 -0.86 -32.78 7.62
CA PHE A 458 -1.16 -33.65 6.48
C PHE A 458 -1.29 -32.94 5.14
N GLU A 459 -0.24 -32.27 4.73
CA GLU A 459 -0.13 -31.60 3.44
C GLU A 459 0.07 -32.60 2.27
N TYR A 460 -0.66 -32.38 1.16
CA TYR A 460 -0.61 -33.14 -0.08
C TYR A 460 -0.19 -32.27 -1.27
N SER A 461 -0.25 -32.82 -2.50
CA SER A 461 0.20 -32.13 -3.71
C SER A 461 -0.70 -30.96 -4.12
N GLY A 462 -1.93 -30.86 -3.57
CA GLY A 462 -2.83 -29.75 -3.80
C GLY A 462 -3.68 -29.90 -5.05
N PHE A 463 -3.86 -28.80 -5.80
CA PHE A 463 -4.72 -28.82 -6.98
C PHE A 463 -4.26 -27.84 -8.07
N ARG A 464 -4.72 -28.18 -9.29
CA ARG A 464 -4.72 -27.30 -10.44
C ARG A 464 -6.08 -27.34 -11.11
N LEU A 465 -6.74 -26.17 -11.19
CA LEU A 465 -7.99 -25.94 -11.91
C LEU A 465 -7.71 -25.01 -13.08
N ASP A 466 -7.98 -25.44 -14.30
CA ASP A 466 -7.85 -24.61 -15.47
C ASP A 466 -9.22 -23.94 -15.76
N TYR A 467 -9.21 -22.69 -16.17
CA TYR A 467 -10.43 -21.96 -16.52
C TYR A 467 -10.33 -21.28 -17.88
N SER A 468 -11.51 -21.07 -18.50
CA SER A 468 -11.66 -20.26 -19.70
C SER A 468 -12.93 -19.42 -19.61
N ILE A 469 -12.91 -18.24 -20.24
CA ILE A 469 -14.03 -17.30 -20.31
C ILE A 469 -14.57 -17.31 -21.74
N SER A 470 -15.90 -17.43 -21.89
CA SER A 470 -16.59 -17.50 -23.18
C SER A 470 -17.83 -16.61 -23.21
#